data_32f142aff5db029e4ad6552568c6f17f
#
_entry.id   32f142aff5db029e4ad6552568c6f17f
#
_cell.length_a   1.000
_cell.length_b   1.000
_cell.length_c   1.000
_cell.angle_alpha   90.00
_cell.angle_beta   90.00
_cell.angle_gamma   90.00
#
_symmetry.space_group_name_H-M   'P 1'
#
loop_
_entity.id
_entity.type
_entity.pdbx_description
1 polymer ?
#
loop_
_entity_poly.entity_id
_entity_poly.type
_entity_poly.pdbx_seq_one_letter_code
_entity_poly.pdbx_strand_id
1 'polypeptide(L)'
;MVLVNFRLVAEVSSGSDIGSLITDNLEGRAAALFVILAGVGASLGKPAWHLALRRALFLFVIGMLNMLIFDADILHFYALYFIVAVAFMRKSSNWLLLGAAGFTLTGFVAQLVLNFDTGWNWHTLGYVDFWTIEGFLRHSLFNGWHPVFPWAAFLLWGMWLGRLKLGRWTVQIGMVLGGALLAIATHKASAALISDPKIGALMSTDPVPAGPLYMLASGATAVAVLGALLLITPLLLALPLIRRLCDAMIVAGRQTLTHYVAHILIGMGTLEALGRLDGSLQPIQIFWISIAYCAFAALFSWLWSHKFKRGPLEATMRLITEGKT
;
A
#
# COMPACT_ATOMS: atom_id res chain seq x y z
N MET A 1 4.13 3.64 4.67
CA MET A 1 4.19 2.27 5.22
C MET A 1 5.04 2.20 6.47
N VAL A 2 6.38 2.42 6.45
CA VAL A 2 7.26 2.29 7.64
C VAL A 2 6.69 3.03 8.86
N LEU A 3 6.38 4.32 8.74
CA LEU A 3 5.84 5.14 9.83
C LEU A 3 4.54 4.59 10.41
N VAL A 4 3.58 4.23 9.54
CA VAL A 4 2.28 3.69 9.97
C VAL A 4 2.45 2.34 10.65
N ASN A 5 3.28 1.46 10.08
CA ASN A 5 3.49 0.13 10.62
C ASN A 5 4.28 0.14 11.94
N PHE A 6 5.28 1.05 12.07
CA PHE A 6 5.99 1.21 13.34
C PHE A 6 5.08 1.73 14.45
N ARG A 7 4.18 2.70 14.13
CA ARG A 7 3.19 3.18 15.09
C ARG A 7 2.24 2.06 15.53
N LEU A 8 1.76 1.25 14.58
CA LEU A 8 0.85 0.15 14.84
C LEU A 8 1.50 -0.88 15.78
N VAL A 9 2.70 -1.36 15.46
CA VAL A 9 3.39 -2.40 16.24
C VAL A 9 3.86 -1.89 17.60
N ALA A 10 4.26 -0.62 17.69
CA ALA A 10 4.66 0.00 18.96
C ALA A 10 3.47 0.43 19.83
N GLU A 11 2.22 0.14 19.43
CA GLU A 11 0.98 0.46 20.13
C GLU A 11 0.85 1.94 20.51
N VAL A 12 1.39 2.83 19.67
CA VAL A 12 1.40 4.26 19.95
C VAL A 12 0.11 4.91 19.47
N SER A 13 -0.67 5.43 20.40
CA SER A 13 -1.90 6.15 20.12
C SER A 13 -1.64 7.48 19.40
N SER A 14 -2.64 7.95 18.65
CA SER A 14 -2.59 9.28 18.04
C SER A 14 -2.60 10.38 19.13
N GLY A 15 -1.83 11.43 18.88
CA GLY A 15 -1.71 12.60 19.75
C GLY A 15 -1.97 13.90 18.99
N SER A 16 -1.62 15.04 19.59
CA SER A 16 -1.78 16.36 18.97
C SER A 16 -0.51 16.91 18.31
N ASP A 17 0.55 16.11 18.26
CA ASP A 17 1.83 16.52 17.69
C ASP A 17 1.89 16.32 16.16
N ILE A 18 2.93 16.90 15.53
CA ILE A 18 3.13 16.82 14.07
C ILE A 18 3.35 15.39 13.59
N GLY A 19 3.94 14.51 14.42
CA GLY A 19 4.13 13.10 14.11
C GLY A 19 2.80 12.37 13.95
N SER A 20 1.85 12.61 14.87
CA SER A 20 0.48 12.12 14.77
C SER A 20 -0.22 12.65 13.53
N LEU A 21 -0.19 13.97 13.32
CA LEU A 21 -0.84 14.59 12.17
C LEU A 21 -0.36 13.97 10.84
N ILE A 22 0.94 13.77 10.68
CA ILE A 22 1.50 13.16 9.47
C ILE A 22 1.07 11.69 9.37
N THR A 23 1.16 10.93 10.46
CA THR A 23 0.85 9.50 10.43
C THR A 23 -0.62 9.24 10.14
N ASP A 24 -1.53 9.98 10.78
CA ASP A 24 -2.98 9.86 10.56
C ASP A 24 -3.36 10.18 9.10
N ASN A 25 -2.68 11.16 8.49
CA ASN A 25 -2.88 11.45 7.07
C ASN A 25 -2.28 10.39 6.12
N LEU A 26 -1.32 9.59 6.56
CA LEU A 26 -0.72 8.50 5.79
C LEU A 26 -1.42 7.16 6.00
N GLU A 27 -2.15 7.00 7.09
CA GLU A 27 -2.82 5.76 7.44
C GLU A 27 -3.80 5.32 6.34
N GLY A 28 -3.70 4.07 5.93
CA GLY A 28 -4.43 3.54 4.79
C GLY A 28 -4.00 4.11 3.43
N ARG A 29 -3.78 5.43 3.31
CA ARG A 29 -3.45 6.11 2.04
C ARG A 29 -2.09 5.69 1.49
N ALA A 30 -1.11 5.45 2.36
CA ALA A 30 0.20 4.95 1.96
C ALA A 30 0.09 3.54 1.35
N ALA A 31 -0.74 2.67 1.91
CA ALA A 31 -1.01 1.33 1.39
C ALA A 31 -1.75 1.40 0.04
N ALA A 32 -2.78 2.26 -0.07
CA ALA A 32 -3.52 2.48 -1.32
C ALA A 32 -2.59 2.94 -2.46
N LEU A 33 -1.70 3.92 -2.20
CA LEU A 33 -0.70 4.36 -3.17
C LEU A 33 0.21 3.20 -3.59
N PHE A 34 0.61 2.35 -2.65
CA PHE A 34 1.48 1.22 -2.92
C PHE A 34 0.81 0.19 -3.85
N VAL A 35 -0.48 -0.11 -3.63
CA VAL A 35 -1.26 -1.02 -4.51
C VAL A 35 -1.47 -0.39 -5.90
N ILE A 36 -1.76 0.92 -5.97
CA ILE A 36 -1.88 1.64 -7.24
C ILE A 36 -0.56 1.59 -8.03
N LEU A 37 0.59 1.81 -7.38
CA LEU A 37 1.90 1.73 -8.03
C LEU A 37 2.21 0.33 -8.55
N ALA A 38 1.80 -0.73 -7.83
CA ALA A 38 1.90 -2.11 -8.33
C ALA A 38 1.07 -2.32 -9.60
N GLY A 39 -0.13 -1.75 -9.66
CA GLY A 39 -0.98 -1.76 -10.85
C GLY A 39 -0.35 -1.01 -12.03
N VAL A 40 0.21 0.19 -11.80
CA VAL A 40 0.98 0.94 -12.81
C VAL A 40 2.15 0.08 -13.33
N GLY A 41 2.92 -0.53 -12.42
CA GLY A 41 4.04 -1.41 -12.74
C GLY A 41 3.61 -2.62 -13.59
N ALA A 42 2.49 -3.27 -13.25
CA ALA A 42 1.93 -4.39 -14.01
C ALA A 42 1.52 -3.98 -15.43
N SER A 43 0.96 -2.78 -15.59
CA SER A 43 0.56 -2.24 -16.90
C SER A 43 1.76 -1.86 -17.77
N LEU A 44 2.79 -1.26 -17.19
CA LEU A 44 4.00 -0.84 -17.92
C LEU A 44 4.91 -2.04 -18.24
N GLY A 45 5.09 -2.96 -17.29
CA GLY A 45 5.96 -4.11 -17.43
C GLY A 45 5.40 -5.24 -18.30
N LYS A 46 4.09 -5.31 -18.45
CA LYS A 46 3.36 -6.32 -19.25
C LYS A 46 3.94 -7.73 -19.13
N PRO A 47 4.12 -8.26 -17.92
CA PRO A 47 4.69 -9.58 -17.75
C PRO A 47 3.81 -10.65 -18.42
N ALA A 48 4.41 -11.74 -18.88
CA ALA A 48 3.63 -12.89 -19.30
C ALA A 48 2.80 -13.41 -18.11
N TRP A 49 1.59 -13.90 -18.35
CA TRP A 49 0.67 -14.30 -17.28
C TRP A 49 1.27 -15.36 -16.33
N HIS A 50 2.02 -16.34 -16.86
CA HIS A 50 2.69 -17.36 -16.05
C HIS A 50 3.80 -16.77 -15.16
N LEU A 51 4.50 -15.74 -15.63
CA LEU A 51 5.49 -15.04 -14.82
C LEU A 51 4.82 -14.23 -13.71
N ALA A 52 3.70 -13.57 -13.99
CA ALA A 52 2.93 -12.86 -12.98
C ALA A 52 2.42 -13.81 -11.89
N LEU A 53 1.94 -15.01 -12.25
CA LEU A 53 1.51 -16.03 -11.28
C LEU A 53 2.68 -16.60 -10.45
N ARG A 54 3.85 -16.86 -11.06
CA ARG A 54 5.04 -17.27 -10.30
C ARG A 54 5.47 -16.22 -9.28
N ARG A 55 5.43 -14.94 -9.66
CA ARG A 55 5.72 -13.82 -8.75
C ARG A 55 4.65 -13.69 -7.66
N ALA A 56 3.37 -13.90 -8.01
CA ALA A 56 2.29 -13.95 -7.03
C ALA A 56 2.54 -15.07 -5.99
N LEU A 57 2.89 -16.27 -6.44
CA LEU A 57 3.22 -17.39 -5.54
C LEU A 57 4.41 -17.06 -4.62
N PHE A 58 5.46 -16.44 -5.17
CA PHE A 58 6.61 -16.01 -4.37
C PHE A 58 6.19 -15.00 -3.29
N LEU A 59 5.40 -13.98 -3.66
CA LEU A 59 4.89 -12.99 -2.70
C LEU A 59 3.96 -13.62 -1.68
N PHE A 60 3.15 -14.60 -2.08
CA PHE A 60 2.29 -15.34 -1.17
C PHE A 60 3.11 -16.05 -0.08
N VAL A 61 4.14 -16.78 -0.47
CA VAL A 61 5.01 -17.48 0.49
C VAL A 61 5.68 -16.49 1.45
N ILE A 62 6.26 -15.40 0.92
CA ILE A 62 6.89 -14.38 1.78
C ILE A 62 5.85 -13.71 2.69
N GLY A 63 4.66 -13.39 2.18
CA GLY A 63 3.58 -12.81 2.97
C GLY A 63 3.11 -13.75 4.08
N MET A 64 2.94 -15.05 3.80
CA MET A 64 2.58 -16.03 4.84
C MET A 64 3.67 -16.20 5.90
N LEU A 65 4.94 -16.05 5.54
CA LEU A 65 6.04 -16.03 6.51
C LEU A 65 6.02 -14.74 7.36
N ASN A 66 5.72 -13.59 6.74
CA ASN A 66 5.59 -12.33 7.46
C ASN A 66 4.40 -12.35 8.45
N MET A 67 3.28 -13.00 8.10
CA MET A 67 2.11 -13.16 8.98
C MET A 67 2.42 -13.91 10.28
N LEU A 68 3.54 -14.62 10.37
CA LEU A 68 4.02 -15.21 11.64
C LEU A 68 4.61 -14.17 12.61
N ILE A 69 4.88 -12.96 12.13
CA ILE A 69 5.60 -11.90 12.84
C ILE A 69 4.78 -10.62 12.90
N PHE A 70 4.01 -10.33 11.84
CA PHE A 70 3.29 -9.08 11.68
C PHE A 70 1.92 -9.30 11.01
N ASP A 71 0.86 -9.27 11.81
CA ASP A 71 -0.52 -9.57 11.39
C ASP A 71 -1.07 -8.61 10.31
N ALA A 72 -0.54 -7.40 10.22
CA ALA A 72 -0.94 -6.42 9.19
C ALA A 72 -0.11 -6.50 7.89
N ASP A 73 0.50 -7.67 7.61
CA ASP A 73 1.24 -7.88 6.35
C ASP A 73 0.34 -7.73 5.12
N ILE A 74 0.86 -7.06 4.09
CA ILE A 74 0.13 -6.85 2.85
C ILE A 74 0.56 -7.81 1.71
N LEU A 75 1.68 -8.53 1.82
CA LEU A 75 2.25 -9.28 0.69
C LEU A 75 1.38 -10.47 0.27
N HIS A 76 0.74 -11.16 1.20
CA HIS A 76 -0.18 -12.25 0.82
C HIS A 76 -1.41 -11.72 0.07
N PHE A 77 -1.89 -10.51 0.38
CA PHE A 77 -2.94 -9.84 -0.42
C PHE A 77 -2.43 -9.45 -1.81
N TYR A 78 -1.16 -8.99 -1.91
CA TYR A 78 -0.54 -8.71 -3.21
C TYR A 78 -0.51 -9.91 -4.13
N ALA A 79 -0.28 -11.11 -3.60
CA ALA A 79 -0.38 -12.34 -4.38
C ALA A 79 -1.76 -12.49 -5.02
N LEU A 80 -2.82 -12.26 -4.26
CA LEU A 80 -4.20 -12.31 -4.76
C LEU A 80 -4.48 -11.17 -5.76
N TYR A 81 -3.97 -9.96 -5.51
CA TYR A 81 -4.09 -8.85 -6.45
C TYR A 81 -3.40 -9.17 -7.79
N PHE A 82 -2.25 -9.82 -7.79
CA PHE A 82 -1.60 -10.22 -9.04
C PHE A 82 -2.39 -11.28 -9.81
N ILE A 83 -3.14 -12.16 -9.13
CA ILE A 83 -4.08 -13.07 -9.79
C ILE A 83 -5.19 -12.25 -10.48
N VAL A 84 -5.75 -11.25 -9.80
CA VAL A 84 -6.73 -10.31 -10.39
C VAL A 84 -6.07 -9.57 -11.58
N ALA A 85 -4.84 -9.08 -11.44
CA ALA A 85 -4.11 -8.41 -12.53
C ALA A 85 -4.03 -9.30 -13.78
N VAL A 86 -3.72 -10.59 -13.63
CA VAL A 86 -3.64 -11.54 -14.74
C VAL A 86 -4.98 -11.63 -15.49
N ALA A 87 -6.10 -11.68 -14.77
CA ALA A 87 -7.44 -11.73 -15.37
C ALA A 87 -7.78 -10.46 -16.18
N PHE A 88 -7.21 -9.30 -15.79
CA PHE A 88 -7.52 -8.01 -16.38
C PHE A 88 -6.44 -7.46 -17.34
N MET A 89 -5.24 -8.05 -17.39
CA MET A 89 -4.14 -7.45 -18.15
C MET A 89 -4.39 -7.34 -19.67
N ARG A 90 -5.22 -8.21 -20.24
CA ARG A 90 -5.61 -8.20 -21.65
C ARG A 90 -6.93 -7.46 -21.91
N LYS A 91 -7.63 -7.00 -20.89
CA LYS A 91 -8.92 -6.30 -21.02
C LYS A 91 -8.71 -4.84 -21.42
N SER A 92 -9.72 -4.22 -22.02
CA SER A 92 -9.68 -2.78 -22.36
C SER A 92 -9.67 -1.89 -21.11
N SER A 93 -9.36 -0.60 -21.27
CA SER A 93 -9.35 0.38 -20.15
C SER A 93 -10.71 0.49 -19.47
N ASN A 94 -11.81 0.37 -20.20
CA ASN A 94 -13.16 0.42 -19.63
C ASN A 94 -13.40 -0.78 -18.69
N TRP A 95 -12.92 -1.97 -19.05
CA TRP A 95 -13.01 -3.15 -18.18
C TRP A 95 -12.21 -3.02 -16.90
N LEU A 96 -11.08 -2.28 -16.90
CA LEU A 96 -10.34 -1.98 -15.68
C LEU A 96 -11.16 -1.10 -14.74
N LEU A 97 -11.79 -0.04 -15.27
CA LEU A 97 -12.63 0.86 -14.48
C LEU A 97 -13.91 0.17 -13.99
N LEU A 98 -14.57 -0.62 -14.85
CA LEU A 98 -15.72 -1.42 -14.46
C LEU A 98 -15.35 -2.47 -13.40
N GLY A 99 -14.20 -3.13 -13.56
CA GLY A 99 -13.68 -4.06 -12.56
C GLY A 99 -13.40 -3.36 -11.22
N ALA A 100 -12.76 -2.20 -11.23
CA ALA A 100 -12.52 -1.42 -10.02
C ALA A 100 -13.82 -1.03 -9.32
N ALA A 101 -14.81 -0.54 -10.08
CA ALA A 101 -16.14 -0.25 -9.53
C ALA A 101 -16.82 -1.53 -8.98
N GLY A 102 -16.70 -2.67 -9.68
CA GLY A 102 -17.24 -3.95 -9.25
C GLY A 102 -16.61 -4.45 -7.94
N PHE A 103 -15.27 -4.41 -7.80
CA PHE A 103 -14.61 -4.78 -6.55
C PHE A 103 -15.00 -3.86 -5.38
N THR A 104 -15.10 -2.54 -5.63
CA THR A 104 -15.55 -1.58 -4.61
C THR A 104 -17.00 -1.86 -4.20
N LEU A 105 -17.90 -2.05 -5.16
CA LEU A 105 -19.30 -2.33 -4.89
C LEU A 105 -19.48 -3.66 -4.16
N THR A 106 -18.77 -4.72 -4.56
CA THR A 106 -18.84 -6.02 -3.89
C THR A 106 -18.37 -5.92 -2.44
N GLY A 107 -17.26 -5.19 -2.17
CA GLY A 107 -16.79 -4.93 -0.81
C GLY A 107 -17.82 -4.16 0.02
N PHE A 108 -18.45 -3.15 -0.55
CA PHE A 108 -19.51 -2.39 0.11
C PHE A 108 -20.73 -3.24 0.43
N VAL A 109 -21.23 -4.01 -0.54
CA VAL A 109 -22.36 -4.92 -0.31
C VAL A 109 -22.02 -5.97 0.74
N ALA A 110 -20.81 -6.53 0.70
CA ALA A 110 -20.36 -7.46 1.72
C ALA A 110 -20.39 -6.86 3.14
N GLN A 111 -19.97 -5.60 3.30
CA GLN A 111 -20.03 -4.89 4.59
C GLN A 111 -21.48 -4.62 5.07
N LEU A 112 -22.47 -4.59 4.15
CA LEU A 112 -23.88 -4.44 4.52
C LEU A 112 -24.52 -5.75 4.99
N VAL A 113 -24.05 -6.89 4.50
CA VAL A 113 -24.71 -8.20 4.72
C VAL A 113 -23.92 -9.16 5.60
N LEU A 114 -22.62 -8.95 5.76
CA LEU A 114 -21.74 -9.80 6.57
C LEU A 114 -21.23 -9.03 7.79
N ASN A 115 -20.96 -9.76 8.88
CA ASN A 115 -20.35 -9.16 10.06
C ASN A 115 -18.83 -8.99 9.85
N PHE A 116 -18.38 -7.73 9.80
CA PHE A 116 -16.98 -7.39 9.61
C PHE A 116 -16.10 -7.80 10.80
N ASP A 117 -16.66 -7.84 12.03
CA ASP A 117 -15.89 -8.12 13.25
C ASP A 117 -15.58 -9.61 13.44
N THR A 118 -16.18 -10.49 12.61
CA THR A 118 -15.95 -11.94 12.73
C THR A 118 -14.47 -12.27 12.54
N GLY A 119 -13.88 -12.95 13.52
CA GLY A 119 -12.48 -13.34 13.55
C GLY A 119 -11.52 -12.28 14.11
N TRP A 120 -11.96 -11.04 14.33
CA TRP A 120 -11.14 -9.99 14.90
C TRP A 120 -11.11 -9.99 16.42
N ASN A 121 -9.94 -9.83 16.97
CA ASN A 121 -9.72 -9.36 18.34
C ASN A 121 -9.22 -7.91 18.27
N TRP A 122 -10.13 -6.94 18.40
CA TRP A 122 -9.81 -5.51 18.28
C TRP A 122 -8.90 -4.98 19.42
N HIS A 123 -8.76 -5.71 20.54
CA HIS A 123 -7.83 -5.30 21.61
C HIS A 123 -6.37 -5.58 21.23
N THR A 124 -6.12 -6.71 20.57
CA THR A 124 -4.77 -7.11 20.15
C THR A 124 -4.52 -6.83 18.68
N LEU A 125 -5.53 -6.37 17.94
CA LEU A 125 -5.54 -6.21 16.47
C LEU A 125 -5.16 -7.50 15.73
N GLY A 126 -5.31 -8.65 16.39
CA GLY A 126 -5.03 -9.97 15.84
C GLY A 126 -6.27 -10.63 15.22
N TYR A 127 -6.05 -11.56 14.31
CA TYR A 127 -7.12 -12.32 13.65
C TYR A 127 -7.09 -13.78 14.14
N VAL A 128 -8.05 -14.14 15.03
CA VAL A 128 -8.01 -15.33 15.89
C VAL A 128 -7.89 -16.65 15.13
N ASP A 129 -8.61 -16.78 13.99
CA ASP A 129 -8.70 -18.01 13.23
C ASP A 129 -8.05 -17.91 11.84
N PHE A 130 -7.12 -16.97 11.64
CA PHE A 130 -6.43 -16.76 10.36
C PHE A 130 -5.84 -18.05 9.76
N TRP A 131 -5.32 -18.93 10.58
CA TRP A 131 -4.67 -20.17 10.16
C TRP A 131 -5.64 -21.33 9.86
N THR A 132 -6.95 -21.08 9.91
CA THR A 132 -7.95 -22.01 9.38
C THR A 132 -8.28 -21.64 7.92
N ILE A 133 -8.81 -22.58 7.14
CA ILE A 133 -9.21 -22.32 5.74
C ILE A 133 -10.30 -21.24 5.69
N GLU A 134 -11.29 -21.32 6.57
CA GLU A 134 -12.39 -20.35 6.62
C GLU A 134 -11.90 -18.97 7.02
N GLY A 135 -11.14 -18.87 8.11
CA GLY A 135 -10.56 -17.61 8.60
C GLY A 135 -9.64 -16.97 7.57
N PHE A 136 -8.75 -17.76 6.93
CA PHE A 136 -7.89 -17.27 5.85
C PHE A 136 -8.69 -16.71 4.68
N LEU A 137 -9.71 -17.42 4.19
CA LEU A 137 -10.53 -16.95 3.07
C LEU A 137 -11.31 -15.68 3.45
N ARG A 138 -11.91 -15.66 4.63
CA ARG A 138 -12.65 -14.50 5.13
C ARG A 138 -11.74 -13.28 5.28
N HIS A 139 -10.60 -13.43 5.94
CA HIS A 139 -9.59 -12.37 6.10
C HIS A 139 -9.08 -11.89 4.74
N SER A 140 -8.71 -12.79 3.85
CA SER A 140 -8.10 -12.43 2.57
C SER A 140 -9.09 -11.78 1.59
N LEU A 141 -10.36 -12.19 1.62
CA LEU A 141 -11.35 -11.72 0.64
C LEU A 141 -12.21 -10.56 1.15
N PHE A 142 -12.53 -10.50 2.45
CA PHE A 142 -13.57 -9.63 2.97
C PHE A 142 -13.13 -8.68 4.08
N ASN A 143 -12.65 -9.19 5.22
CA ASN A 143 -12.52 -8.38 6.42
C ASN A 143 -11.11 -8.31 7.02
N GLY A 144 -10.07 -8.67 6.28
CA GLY A 144 -8.69 -8.48 6.72
C GLY A 144 -8.23 -7.01 6.63
N TRP A 145 -6.96 -6.77 6.89
CA TRP A 145 -6.37 -5.42 6.79
C TRP A 145 -6.47 -4.81 5.39
N HIS A 146 -6.31 -5.63 4.35
CA HIS A 146 -6.27 -5.21 2.94
C HIS A 146 -6.99 -6.22 2.04
N PRO A 147 -8.27 -6.56 2.31
CA PRO A 147 -8.93 -7.68 1.65
C PRO A 147 -9.12 -7.42 0.16
N VAL A 148 -9.21 -8.50 -0.63
CA VAL A 148 -9.42 -8.40 -2.09
C VAL A 148 -10.62 -7.52 -2.42
N PHE A 149 -11.70 -7.66 -1.69
CA PHE A 149 -12.85 -6.77 -1.75
C PHE A 149 -12.81 -5.78 -0.58
N PRO A 150 -12.57 -4.47 -0.82
CA PRO A 150 -12.56 -3.76 -2.12
C PRO A 150 -11.17 -3.49 -2.70
N TRP A 151 -10.07 -3.82 -2.04
CA TRP A 151 -8.71 -3.30 -2.30
C TRP A 151 -8.15 -3.61 -3.69
N ALA A 152 -8.58 -4.68 -4.35
CA ALA A 152 -8.17 -4.97 -5.73
C ALA A 152 -8.58 -3.85 -6.72
N ALA A 153 -9.55 -3.01 -6.36
CA ALA A 153 -9.90 -1.82 -7.15
C ALA A 153 -8.71 -0.85 -7.31
N PHE A 154 -7.88 -0.66 -6.28
CA PHE A 154 -6.68 0.18 -6.36
C PHE A 154 -5.68 -0.36 -7.37
N LEU A 155 -5.50 -1.69 -7.42
CA LEU A 155 -4.64 -2.30 -8.44
C LEU A 155 -5.16 -2.03 -9.86
N LEU A 156 -6.47 -2.21 -10.08
CA LEU A 156 -7.09 -1.98 -11.39
C LEU A 156 -7.04 -0.49 -11.79
N TRP A 157 -7.20 0.44 -10.84
CA TRP A 157 -6.96 1.86 -11.07
C TRP A 157 -5.50 2.12 -11.47
N GLY A 158 -4.56 1.51 -10.78
CA GLY A 158 -3.14 1.58 -11.14
C GLY A 158 -2.87 1.06 -12.54
N MET A 159 -3.46 -0.09 -12.91
CA MET A 159 -3.34 -0.63 -14.26
C MET A 159 -3.93 0.31 -15.32
N TRP A 160 -5.04 0.98 -15.03
CA TRP A 160 -5.62 1.99 -15.89
C TRP A 160 -4.72 3.23 -16.02
N LEU A 161 -4.21 3.75 -14.91
CA LEU A 161 -3.26 4.88 -14.90
C LEU A 161 -2.01 4.57 -15.71
N GLY A 162 -1.45 3.36 -15.62
CA GLY A 162 -0.28 2.93 -16.37
C GLY A 162 -0.49 2.90 -17.90
N ARG A 163 -1.74 3.00 -18.38
CA ARG A 163 -2.06 3.14 -19.81
C ARG A 163 -2.13 4.59 -20.28
N LEU A 164 -2.16 5.55 -19.36
CA LEU A 164 -2.13 6.97 -19.68
C LEU A 164 -0.72 7.38 -20.16
N LYS A 165 -0.65 8.48 -20.89
CA LYS A 165 0.62 9.07 -21.33
C LYS A 165 1.27 9.83 -20.16
N LEU A 166 1.75 9.10 -19.13
CA LEU A 166 2.27 9.64 -17.87
C LEU A 166 3.44 10.63 -18.06
N GLY A 167 4.15 10.59 -19.20
CA GLY A 167 5.18 11.57 -19.54
C GLY A 167 4.65 12.93 -20.01
N ARG A 168 3.34 13.10 -20.23
CA ARG A 168 2.75 14.37 -20.65
C ARG A 168 2.37 15.23 -19.45
N TRP A 169 2.88 16.47 -19.40
CA TRP A 169 2.58 17.41 -18.31
C TRP A 169 1.08 17.69 -18.11
N THR A 170 0.30 17.69 -19.23
CA THR A 170 -1.16 17.84 -19.16
C THR A 170 -1.86 16.70 -18.43
N VAL A 171 -1.37 15.45 -18.60
CA VAL A 171 -1.86 14.28 -17.87
C VAL A 171 -1.48 14.39 -16.41
N GLN A 172 -0.24 14.79 -16.11
CA GLN A 172 0.25 14.93 -14.75
C GLN A 172 -0.50 16.02 -13.98
N ILE A 173 -0.75 17.19 -14.58
CA ILE A 173 -1.58 18.24 -13.98
C ILE A 173 -3.03 17.75 -13.80
N GLY A 174 -3.59 17.07 -14.79
CA GLY A 174 -4.93 16.48 -14.68
C GLY A 174 -5.03 15.48 -13.51
N MET A 175 -3.98 14.68 -13.26
CA MET A 175 -3.91 13.78 -12.10
C MET A 175 -3.85 14.57 -10.79
N VAL A 176 -3.05 15.64 -10.70
CA VAL A 176 -2.96 16.48 -9.50
C VAL A 176 -4.30 17.13 -9.20
N LEU A 177 -4.84 17.89 -10.17
CA LEU A 177 -6.06 18.67 -9.95
C LEU A 177 -7.29 17.77 -9.78
N GLY A 178 -7.47 16.79 -10.68
CA GLY A 178 -8.60 15.85 -10.61
C GLY A 178 -8.55 14.99 -9.36
N GLY A 179 -7.36 14.48 -8.99
CA GLY A 179 -7.16 13.73 -7.76
C GLY A 179 -7.43 14.57 -6.50
N ALA A 180 -6.87 15.78 -6.43
CA ALA A 180 -7.09 16.67 -5.29
C ALA A 180 -8.57 17.07 -5.14
N LEU A 181 -9.22 17.48 -6.23
CA LEU A 181 -10.64 17.86 -6.22
C LEU A 181 -11.53 16.69 -5.79
N LEU A 182 -11.28 15.49 -6.33
CA LEU A 182 -12.04 14.29 -5.96
C LEU A 182 -11.80 13.92 -4.49
N ALA A 183 -10.56 13.97 -4.00
CA ALA A 183 -10.26 13.70 -2.59
C ALA A 183 -11.00 14.69 -1.67
N ILE A 184 -10.93 16.00 -1.96
CA ILE A 184 -11.62 17.04 -1.19
C ILE A 184 -13.14 16.83 -1.22
N ALA A 185 -13.72 16.59 -2.39
CA ALA A 185 -15.15 16.34 -2.53
C ALA A 185 -15.59 15.09 -1.73
N THR A 186 -14.80 14.04 -1.76
CA THR A 186 -15.07 12.79 -1.02
C THR A 186 -14.98 13.01 0.49
N HIS A 187 -13.98 13.75 0.99
CA HIS A 187 -13.91 14.10 2.41
C HIS A 187 -15.09 14.96 2.88
N LYS A 188 -15.53 15.92 2.07
CA LYS A 188 -16.73 16.71 2.36
C LYS A 188 -18.00 15.85 2.38
N ALA A 189 -18.12 14.92 1.42
CA ALA A 189 -19.25 13.97 1.41
C ALA A 189 -19.23 13.07 2.65
N SER A 190 -18.06 12.54 3.04
CA SER A 190 -17.90 11.77 4.27
C SER A 190 -18.31 12.57 5.50
N ALA A 191 -17.83 13.81 5.66
CA ALA A 191 -18.17 14.68 6.78
C ALA A 191 -19.67 14.97 6.87
N ALA A 192 -20.40 15.03 5.75
CA ALA A 192 -21.84 15.23 5.72
C ALA A 192 -22.64 13.95 6.06
N LEU A 193 -22.08 12.75 5.77
CA LEU A 193 -22.80 11.49 5.89
C LEU A 193 -22.41 10.69 7.15
N ILE A 194 -21.25 10.95 7.74
CA ILE A 194 -20.71 10.18 8.87
C ILE A 194 -21.61 10.22 10.12
N SER A 195 -22.42 11.26 10.27
CA SER A 195 -23.36 11.40 11.38
C SER A 195 -24.68 10.67 11.17
N ASP A 196 -24.92 10.07 10.00
CA ASP A 196 -26.12 9.28 9.74
C ASP A 196 -26.08 7.97 10.54
N PRO A 197 -27.09 7.69 11.41
CA PRO A 197 -27.07 6.52 12.29
C PRO A 197 -27.16 5.20 11.54
N LYS A 198 -27.57 5.17 10.25
CA LYS A 198 -27.75 3.95 9.46
C LYS A 198 -26.56 3.62 8.60
N ILE A 199 -25.94 4.62 8.01
CA ILE A 199 -24.88 4.44 7.00
C ILE A 199 -23.56 5.10 7.39
N GLY A 200 -23.53 5.95 8.42
CA GLY A 200 -22.38 6.79 8.76
C GLY A 200 -21.08 6.02 8.92
N ALA A 201 -21.08 4.88 9.60
CA ALA A 201 -19.91 4.04 9.79
C ALA A 201 -19.29 3.58 8.44
N LEU A 202 -20.13 3.32 7.43
CA LEU A 202 -19.69 2.90 6.09
C LEU A 202 -19.28 4.08 5.20
N MET A 203 -19.61 5.31 5.60
CA MET A 203 -19.30 6.55 4.89
C MET A 203 -18.05 7.24 5.45
N SER A 204 -17.31 6.58 6.33
CA SER A 204 -15.99 7.02 6.78
C SER A 204 -14.96 6.99 5.67
N THR A 205 -13.90 7.81 5.81
CA THR A 205 -12.69 7.73 5.02
C THR A 205 -11.56 6.99 5.73
N ASP A 206 -11.89 6.19 6.75
CA ASP A 206 -10.97 5.33 7.47
C ASP A 206 -10.68 4.04 6.68
N PRO A 207 -9.48 3.45 6.86
CA PRO A 207 -9.06 2.28 6.08
C PRO A 207 -9.73 0.97 6.51
N VAL A 208 -10.31 0.91 7.72
CA VAL A 208 -10.89 -0.31 8.29
C VAL A 208 -12.22 0.02 8.99
N PRO A 209 -13.31 -0.49 8.49
CA PRO A 209 -13.49 -1.17 7.21
C PRO A 209 -13.34 -0.21 6.01
N ALA A 210 -12.74 -0.70 4.92
CA ALA A 210 -12.53 0.10 3.72
C ALA A 210 -13.84 0.35 2.96
N GLY A 211 -14.56 1.40 3.33
CA GLY A 211 -15.80 1.82 2.70
C GLY A 211 -15.62 2.49 1.32
N PRO A 212 -16.71 2.76 0.58
CA PRO A 212 -16.64 3.36 -0.75
C PRO A 212 -16.02 4.76 -0.75
N LEU A 213 -16.25 5.57 0.28
CA LEU A 213 -15.65 6.90 0.38
C LEU A 213 -14.16 6.81 0.74
N TYR A 214 -13.75 5.83 1.56
CA TYR A 214 -12.33 5.56 1.75
C TYR A 214 -11.65 5.20 0.43
N MET A 215 -12.24 4.30 -0.37
CA MET A 215 -11.68 3.89 -1.67
C MET A 215 -11.49 5.10 -2.59
N LEU A 216 -12.50 5.96 -2.70
CA LEU A 216 -12.43 7.17 -3.53
C LEU A 216 -11.41 8.19 -2.99
N ALA A 217 -11.44 8.51 -1.69
CA ALA A 217 -10.54 9.49 -1.09
C ALA A 217 -9.08 9.06 -1.19
N SER A 218 -8.78 7.82 -0.81
CA SER A 218 -7.41 7.29 -0.80
C SER A 218 -6.87 7.09 -2.22
N GLY A 219 -7.69 6.59 -3.14
CA GLY A 219 -7.32 6.45 -4.54
C GLY A 219 -7.07 7.80 -5.22
N ALA A 220 -7.96 8.77 -4.99
CA ALA A 220 -7.82 10.13 -5.51
C ALA A 220 -6.56 10.83 -4.95
N THR A 221 -6.30 10.70 -3.66
CA THR A 221 -5.07 11.21 -3.02
C THR A 221 -3.83 10.57 -3.65
N ALA A 222 -3.83 9.26 -3.84
CA ALA A 222 -2.71 8.54 -4.46
C ALA A 222 -2.46 9.01 -5.91
N VAL A 223 -3.52 9.25 -6.69
CA VAL A 223 -3.43 9.80 -8.05
C VAL A 223 -2.84 11.21 -8.03
N ALA A 224 -3.30 12.08 -7.12
CA ALA A 224 -2.76 13.43 -6.98
C ALA A 224 -1.26 13.41 -6.60
N VAL A 225 -0.88 12.60 -5.62
CA VAL A 225 0.52 12.44 -5.19
C VAL A 225 1.39 11.91 -6.32
N LEU A 226 0.94 10.89 -7.06
CA LEU A 226 1.68 10.36 -8.21
C LEU A 226 1.84 11.43 -9.30
N GLY A 227 0.80 12.18 -9.62
CA GLY A 227 0.86 13.29 -10.58
C GLY A 227 1.85 14.36 -10.15
N ALA A 228 1.83 14.76 -8.88
CA ALA A 228 2.75 15.74 -8.32
C ALA A 228 4.23 15.26 -8.38
N LEU A 229 4.49 14.01 -8.01
CA LEU A 229 5.82 13.42 -8.09
C LEU A 229 6.32 13.37 -9.55
N LEU A 230 5.48 13.01 -10.51
CA LEU A 230 5.84 13.00 -11.93
C LEU A 230 6.17 14.40 -12.45
N LEU A 231 5.48 15.46 -11.98
CA LEU A 231 5.76 16.86 -12.33
C LEU A 231 7.04 17.38 -11.69
N ILE A 232 7.26 17.07 -10.41
CA ILE A 232 8.34 17.66 -9.60
C ILE A 232 9.68 16.96 -9.84
N THR A 233 9.67 15.62 -10.03
CA THR A 233 10.91 14.84 -10.15
C THR A 233 11.87 15.36 -11.25
N PRO A 234 11.45 15.70 -12.47
CA PRO A 234 12.37 16.26 -13.46
C PRO A 234 13.02 17.56 -13.03
N LEU A 235 12.29 18.42 -12.30
CA LEU A 235 12.81 19.69 -11.77
C LEU A 235 13.85 19.45 -10.67
N LEU A 236 13.59 18.51 -9.76
CA LEU A 236 14.53 18.12 -8.72
C LEU A 236 15.80 17.51 -9.29
N LEU A 237 15.69 16.68 -10.31
CA LEU A 237 16.83 16.07 -10.99
C LEU A 237 17.70 17.07 -11.77
N ALA A 238 17.17 18.25 -12.10
CA ALA A 238 17.93 19.33 -12.70
C ALA A 238 18.86 20.05 -11.71
N LEU A 239 18.63 19.90 -10.39
CA LEU A 239 19.42 20.51 -9.33
C LEU A 239 20.54 19.56 -8.89
N PRO A 240 21.85 19.88 -9.10
CA PRO A 240 22.94 18.92 -8.89
C PRO A 240 23.03 18.37 -7.46
N LEU A 241 22.76 19.19 -6.44
CA LEU A 241 22.80 18.76 -5.03
C LEU A 241 21.64 17.80 -4.69
N ILE A 242 20.43 18.12 -5.18
CA ILE A 242 19.22 17.34 -4.92
C ILE A 242 19.22 16.04 -5.75
N ARG A 243 19.82 16.08 -6.93
CA ARG A 243 19.93 14.92 -7.82
C ARG A 243 20.51 13.69 -7.12
N ARG A 244 21.58 13.84 -6.35
CA ARG A 244 22.19 12.70 -5.61
C ARG A 244 21.23 12.06 -4.62
N LEU A 245 20.43 12.89 -3.93
CA LEU A 245 19.40 12.40 -3.01
C LEU A 245 18.27 11.68 -3.79
N CYS A 246 17.81 12.28 -4.90
CA CYS A 246 16.81 11.66 -5.76
C CYS A 246 17.32 10.34 -6.35
N ASP A 247 18.58 10.26 -6.78
CA ASP A 247 19.17 9.03 -7.29
C ASP A 247 19.16 7.92 -6.24
N ALA A 248 19.51 8.23 -4.98
CA ALA A 248 19.43 7.27 -3.87
C ALA A 248 18.00 6.79 -3.62
N MET A 249 17.01 7.71 -3.63
CA MET A 249 15.58 7.38 -3.47
C MET A 249 15.04 6.53 -4.65
N ILE A 250 15.45 6.85 -5.89
CA ILE A 250 15.08 6.06 -7.09
C ILE A 250 15.62 4.64 -6.97
N VAL A 251 16.84 4.48 -6.50
CA VAL A 251 17.45 3.16 -6.28
C VAL A 251 16.72 2.40 -5.16
N ALA A 252 16.40 3.07 -4.05
CA ALA A 252 15.60 2.47 -2.98
C ALA A 252 14.20 2.02 -3.49
N GLY A 253 13.57 2.83 -4.33
CA GLY A 253 12.30 2.47 -4.97
C GLY A 253 12.35 1.22 -5.87
N ARG A 254 13.53 0.87 -6.40
CA ARG A 254 13.73 -0.39 -7.15
C ARG A 254 13.94 -1.61 -6.26
N GLN A 255 14.11 -1.41 -4.95
CA GLN A 255 14.37 -2.44 -3.93
C GLN A 255 13.22 -2.49 -2.90
N THR A 256 12.01 -2.18 -3.34
CA THR A 256 10.83 -1.99 -2.49
C THR A 256 10.45 -3.25 -1.72
N LEU A 257 10.53 -4.44 -2.35
CA LEU A 257 10.23 -5.70 -1.68
C LEU A 257 11.26 -6.00 -0.58
N THR A 258 12.54 -5.77 -0.88
CA THR A 258 13.61 -5.89 0.13
C THR A 258 13.35 -4.97 1.31
N HIS A 259 13.03 -3.69 1.06
CA HIS A 259 12.76 -2.74 2.14
C HIS A 259 11.47 -3.05 2.89
N TYR A 260 10.46 -3.58 2.20
CA TYR A 260 9.23 -3.98 2.84
C TYR A 260 9.48 -5.11 3.86
N VAL A 261 10.19 -6.16 3.48
CA VAL A 261 10.52 -7.24 4.43
C VAL A 261 11.51 -6.77 5.49
N ALA A 262 12.51 -5.96 5.10
CA ALA A 262 13.52 -5.46 6.03
C ALA A 262 12.91 -4.54 7.12
N HIS A 263 11.85 -3.74 6.84
CA HIS A 263 11.27 -2.92 7.89
C HIS A 263 10.55 -3.76 8.96
N ILE A 264 10.02 -4.94 8.61
CA ILE A 264 9.44 -5.88 9.56
C ILE A 264 10.58 -6.55 10.35
N LEU A 265 11.51 -7.22 9.66
CA LEU A 265 12.53 -8.04 10.33
C LEU A 265 13.56 -7.20 11.08
N ILE A 266 14.05 -6.12 10.48
CA ILE A 266 15.11 -5.29 11.06
C ILE A 266 14.51 -4.12 11.84
N GLY A 267 13.57 -3.39 11.22
CA GLY A 267 13.00 -2.19 11.83
C GLY A 267 12.18 -2.52 13.10
N MET A 268 11.14 -3.33 12.94
CA MET A 268 10.30 -3.76 14.07
C MET A 268 11.07 -4.66 15.03
N GLY A 269 11.88 -5.62 14.52
CA GLY A 269 12.71 -6.47 15.36
C GLY A 269 13.71 -5.67 16.21
N THR A 270 14.19 -4.52 15.74
CA THR A 270 15.02 -3.61 16.57
C THR A 270 14.20 -2.96 17.68
N LEU A 271 12.98 -2.50 17.38
CA LEU A 271 12.08 -1.94 18.38
C LEU A 271 11.73 -2.97 19.47
N GLU A 272 11.45 -4.21 19.05
CA GLU A 272 11.18 -5.34 19.95
C GLU A 272 12.40 -5.64 20.84
N ALA A 273 13.59 -5.78 20.27
CA ALA A 273 14.83 -6.04 21.00
C ALA A 273 15.17 -4.94 22.01
N LEU A 274 14.72 -3.71 21.75
CA LEU A 274 14.86 -2.58 22.65
C LEU A 274 13.71 -2.45 23.68
N GLY A 275 12.73 -3.38 23.65
CA GLY A 275 11.55 -3.34 24.52
C GLY A 275 10.66 -2.12 24.30
N ARG A 276 10.49 -1.69 23.03
CA ARG A 276 9.74 -0.48 22.67
C ARG A 276 8.42 -0.77 21.92
N LEU A 277 7.92 -2.00 22.04
CA LEU A 277 6.60 -2.39 21.53
C LEU A 277 5.54 -2.41 22.65
N ASP A 278 5.58 -1.45 23.56
CA ASP A 278 4.83 -1.41 24.80
C ASP A 278 3.99 -0.13 25.00
N GLY A 279 3.79 0.62 23.93
CA GLY A 279 3.07 1.91 23.97
C GLY A 279 3.83 3.05 24.66
N SER A 280 5.09 2.84 25.08
CA SER A 280 5.86 3.84 25.83
C SER A 280 6.39 4.99 24.98
N LEU A 281 6.45 4.81 23.65
CA LEU A 281 6.95 5.81 22.74
C LEU A 281 5.88 6.87 22.42
N GLN A 282 6.32 8.10 22.21
CA GLN A 282 5.46 9.18 21.73
C GLN A 282 5.39 9.16 20.19
N PRO A 283 4.30 9.66 19.57
CA PRO A 283 4.15 9.70 18.11
C PRO A 283 5.32 10.41 17.39
N ILE A 284 5.81 11.51 17.95
CA ILE A 284 6.95 12.23 17.40
C ILE A 284 8.25 11.40 17.42
N GLN A 285 8.41 10.51 18.40
CA GLN A 285 9.57 9.62 18.47
C GLN A 285 9.48 8.55 17.37
N ILE A 286 8.30 7.95 17.18
CA ILE A 286 8.05 7.01 16.07
C ILE A 286 8.30 7.69 14.71
N PHE A 287 7.88 8.95 14.55
CA PHE A 287 8.17 9.72 13.35
C PHE A 287 9.66 9.80 13.07
N TRP A 288 10.48 10.20 14.05
CA TRP A 288 11.93 10.33 13.85
C TRP A 288 12.64 8.99 13.68
N ILE A 289 12.21 7.94 14.39
CA ILE A 289 12.70 6.57 14.21
C ILE A 289 12.42 6.10 12.78
N SER A 290 11.23 6.37 12.25
CA SER A 290 10.85 6.02 10.89
C SER A 290 11.65 6.78 9.84
N ILE A 291 11.91 8.07 10.05
CA ILE A 291 12.79 8.87 9.18
C ILE A 291 14.21 8.32 9.20
N ALA A 292 14.77 8.03 10.37
CA ALA A 292 16.10 7.44 10.51
C ALA A 292 16.19 6.08 9.78
N TYR A 293 15.18 5.23 9.94
CA TYR A 293 15.11 3.95 9.23
C TYR A 293 15.04 4.15 7.70
N CYS A 294 14.22 5.08 7.21
CA CYS A 294 14.12 5.37 5.78
C CYS A 294 15.44 5.92 5.22
N ALA A 295 16.15 6.77 5.97
CA ALA A 295 17.47 7.27 5.59
C ALA A 295 18.51 6.13 5.53
N PHE A 296 18.50 5.23 6.51
CA PHE A 296 19.34 4.03 6.51
C PHE A 296 19.02 3.13 5.30
N ALA A 297 17.74 2.88 5.00
CA ALA A 297 17.31 2.10 3.86
C ALA A 297 17.75 2.71 2.52
N ALA A 298 17.66 4.03 2.39
CA ALA A 298 18.15 4.75 1.20
C ALA A 298 19.68 4.65 1.06
N LEU A 299 20.41 4.81 2.16
CA LEU A 299 21.87 4.65 2.19
C LEU A 299 22.27 3.22 1.83
N PHE A 300 21.63 2.21 2.44
CA PHE A 300 21.85 0.81 2.08
C PHE A 300 21.65 0.59 0.59
N SER A 301 20.53 1.05 0.03
CA SER A 301 20.21 0.89 -1.39
C SER A 301 21.27 1.55 -2.28
N TRP A 302 21.69 2.74 -1.92
CA TRP A 302 22.72 3.46 -2.67
C TRP A 302 24.05 2.69 -2.67
N LEU A 303 24.53 2.24 -1.50
CA LEU A 303 25.73 1.42 -1.37
C LEU A 303 25.62 0.09 -2.12
N TRP A 304 24.50 -0.61 -1.94
CA TRP A 304 24.21 -1.90 -2.59
C TRP A 304 24.22 -1.79 -4.12
N SER A 305 23.69 -0.70 -4.66
CA SER A 305 23.59 -0.46 -6.10
C SER A 305 24.93 -0.35 -6.82
N HIS A 306 26.03 -0.09 -6.11
CA HIS A 306 27.36 -0.07 -6.71
C HIS A 306 27.83 -1.47 -7.15
N LYS A 307 27.33 -2.52 -6.52
CA LYS A 307 27.69 -3.91 -6.84
C LYS A 307 26.54 -4.67 -7.51
N PHE A 308 25.30 -4.36 -7.15
CA PHE A 308 24.12 -5.15 -7.54
C PHE A 308 23.05 -4.29 -8.17
N LYS A 309 22.50 -4.70 -9.30
CA LYS A 309 21.44 -3.96 -10.02
C LYS A 309 20.07 -4.04 -9.36
N ARG A 310 19.83 -4.97 -8.43
CA ARG A 310 18.55 -5.25 -7.77
C ARG A 310 18.76 -5.46 -6.29
N GLY A 311 17.71 -5.23 -5.52
CA GLY A 311 17.70 -5.60 -4.10
C GLY A 311 17.80 -7.11 -3.89
N PRO A 312 18.21 -7.55 -2.70
CA PRO A 312 18.36 -8.98 -2.39
C PRO A 312 17.10 -9.80 -2.70
N LEU A 313 15.92 -9.39 -2.23
CA LEU A 313 14.68 -10.15 -2.45
C LEU A 313 14.16 -10.04 -3.88
N GLU A 314 14.36 -8.91 -4.55
CA GLU A 314 14.04 -8.76 -5.97
C GLU A 314 14.91 -9.69 -6.85
N ALA A 315 16.18 -9.84 -6.49
CA ALA A 315 17.09 -10.77 -7.17
C ALA A 315 16.67 -12.23 -6.93
N THR A 316 16.35 -12.58 -5.69
CA THR A 316 15.87 -13.93 -5.31
C THR A 316 14.55 -14.25 -6.01
N MET A 317 13.58 -13.33 -5.97
CA MET A 317 12.31 -13.50 -6.68
C MET A 317 12.57 -13.78 -8.17
N ARG A 318 13.45 -13.01 -8.80
CA ARG A 318 13.73 -13.19 -10.22
C ARG A 318 14.44 -14.54 -10.50
N LEU A 319 15.39 -14.92 -9.69
CA LEU A 319 16.06 -16.21 -9.82
C LEU A 319 15.06 -17.38 -9.78
N ILE A 320 14.16 -17.37 -8.81
CA ILE A 320 13.14 -18.42 -8.62
C ILE A 320 12.09 -18.38 -9.74
N THR A 321 11.65 -17.21 -10.18
CA THR A 321 10.52 -17.09 -11.12
C THR A 321 10.93 -17.11 -12.58
N GLU A 322 12.14 -16.66 -12.93
CA GLU A 322 12.63 -16.53 -14.30
C GLU A 322 13.81 -17.46 -14.61
N GLY A 323 14.47 -18.03 -13.60
CA GLY A 323 15.69 -18.82 -13.78
C GLY A 323 16.88 -17.98 -14.28
N LYS A 324 16.87 -16.66 -14.03
CA LYS A 324 17.89 -15.70 -14.50
C LYS A 324 18.41 -14.90 -13.31
N THR A 325 19.70 -14.78 -13.22
CA THR A 325 20.41 -13.88 -12.28
C THR A 325 20.57 -12.48 -12.83
#